data_68e9f640e223c8e022566fb5f0e7ab85
#
_entry.id   68e9f640e223c8e022566fb5f0e7ab85
#
_cell.length_a   1.000
_cell.length_b   1.000
_cell.length_c   1.000
_cell.angle_alpha   90.00
_cell.angle_beta   90.00
_cell.angle_gamma   90.00
#
_symmetry.space_group_name_H-M   'P 1'
#
loop_
_entity.id
_entity.type
_entity.pdbx_description
1 polymer ?
#
loop_
_entity_poly.entity_id
_entity_poly.type
_entity_poly.pdbx_seq_one_letter_code
_entity_poly.pdbx_strand_id
1 'polypeptide(L)'
;MNRRTLLSLLLALAALMAPVAQAHDFKAGELRIDHPYAVPSRPGLATGAVYFRGIRNTGAVADKLLSASTPAAASVDIHRMQMVKGGQGDVMQMRAVPALEIPAGATVAMKHGTPDGYHLMLVGLKAPLKDGDRFPVTLTFEKAGTHEVKVWVQTPRSLDNDSTHKH
;
A
#
# COMPACT_ATOMS: atom_id res chain seq x y z
N MET A 1 1.41 -25.16 -48.21
CA MET A 1 1.25 -24.21 -47.11
C MET A 1 2.47 -23.28 -47.15
N ASN A 2 2.28 -21.98 -47.45
CA ASN A 2 3.38 -21.06 -47.72
C ASN A 2 4.11 -20.66 -46.42
N ARG A 3 5.47 -20.62 -46.47
CA ARG A 3 6.33 -20.23 -45.33
C ARG A 3 5.91 -18.90 -44.68
N ARG A 4 5.29 -17.99 -45.47
CA ARG A 4 4.76 -16.71 -45.00
C ARG A 4 3.52 -16.86 -44.10
N THR A 5 2.63 -17.80 -44.35
CA THR A 5 1.44 -18.07 -43.53
C THR A 5 1.80 -18.75 -42.21
N LEU A 6 2.83 -19.59 -42.20
CA LEU A 6 3.34 -20.19 -40.96
C LEU A 6 4.00 -19.15 -40.02
N LEU A 7 4.76 -18.22 -40.56
CA LEU A 7 5.36 -17.12 -39.78
C LEU A 7 4.29 -16.17 -39.20
N SER A 8 3.25 -15.89 -39.98
CA SER A 8 2.14 -15.03 -39.48
C SER A 8 1.33 -15.72 -38.36
N LEU A 9 1.13 -17.03 -38.42
CA LEU A 9 0.46 -17.79 -37.40
C LEU A 9 1.27 -17.90 -36.10
N LEU A 10 2.60 -18.06 -36.21
CA LEU A 10 3.51 -18.08 -35.04
C LEU A 10 3.62 -16.73 -34.35
N LEU A 11 3.58 -15.61 -35.09
CA LEU A 11 3.58 -14.27 -34.54
C LEU A 11 2.25 -13.99 -33.79
N ALA A 12 1.12 -14.44 -34.33
CA ALA A 12 -0.19 -14.27 -33.68
C ALA A 12 -0.31 -15.09 -32.37
N LEU A 13 0.30 -16.28 -32.32
CA LEU A 13 0.28 -17.13 -31.12
C LEU A 13 1.19 -16.61 -30.01
N ALA A 14 2.31 -15.94 -30.36
CA ALA A 14 3.21 -15.32 -29.40
C ALA A 14 2.61 -14.08 -28.71
N ALA A 15 1.68 -13.37 -29.37
CA ALA A 15 1.00 -12.21 -28.81
C ALA A 15 -0.03 -12.58 -27.72
N LEU A 16 -0.49 -13.84 -27.65
CA LEU A 16 -1.43 -14.31 -26.63
C LEU A 16 -0.78 -14.71 -25.30
N MET A 17 0.55 -14.72 -25.21
CA MET A 17 1.31 -15.05 -24.00
C MET A 17 1.93 -13.84 -23.32
N ALA A 18 1.45 -12.62 -23.59
CA ALA A 18 1.88 -11.45 -22.81
C ALA A 18 1.49 -11.67 -21.35
N PRO A 19 2.45 -11.62 -20.40
CA PRO A 19 2.10 -11.69 -18.99
C PRO A 19 1.20 -10.52 -18.68
N VAL A 20 -0.03 -10.80 -18.20
CA VAL A 20 -0.93 -9.79 -17.67
C VAL A 20 -0.19 -9.19 -16.48
N ALA A 21 0.24 -7.93 -16.60
CA ALA A 21 0.77 -7.18 -15.47
C ALA A 21 -0.36 -7.11 -14.44
N GLN A 22 -0.32 -7.98 -13.44
CA GLN A 22 -1.26 -7.92 -12.33
C GLN A 22 -0.90 -6.66 -11.54
N ALA A 23 -1.72 -5.63 -11.67
CA ALA A 23 -1.78 -4.58 -10.70
C ALA A 23 -2.04 -5.27 -9.34
N HIS A 24 -1.18 -5.02 -8.35
CA HIS A 24 -1.30 -5.61 -7.01
C HIS A 24 -2.43 -4.95 -6.22
N ASP A 25 -3.62 -4.93 -6.81
CA ASP A 25 -4.84 -4.39 -6.21
C ASP A 25 -5.63 -5.52 -5.59
N PHE A 26 -6.09 -5.31 -4.36
CA PHE A 26 -6.93 -6.26 -3.64
C PHE A 26 -8.36 -5.73 -3.58
N LYS A 27 -9.30 -6.65 -3.79
CA LYS A 27 -10.72 -6.36 -3.67
C LYS A 27 -11.25 -6.89 -2.34
N ALA A 28 -11.89 -6.01 -1.57
CA ALA A 28 -12.60 -6.35 -0.33
C ALA A 28 -14.03 -5.80 -0.42
N GLY A 29 -14.97 -6.62 -0.89
CA GLY A 29 -16.32 -6.15 -1.20
C GLY A 29 -16.30 -5.01 -2.23
N GLU A 30 -16.85 -3.85 -1.87
CA GLU A 30 -16.81 -2.63 -2.67
C GLU A 30 -15.53 -1.80 -2.50
N LEU A 31 -14.61 -2.25 -1.64
CA LEU A 31 -13.33 -1.59 -1.45
C LEU A 31 -12.28 -2.10 -2.44
N ARG A 32 -11.45 -1.17 -2.89
CA ARG A 32 -10.24 -1.44 -3.68
C ARG A 32 -9.04 -0.97 -2.88
N ILE A 33 -8.15 -1.89 -2.55
CA ILE A 33 -6.94 -1.63 -1.79
C ILE A 33 -5.79 -1.62 -2.79
N ASP A 34 -5.29 -0.42 -3.09
CA ASP A 34 -4.26 -0.21 -4.11
C ASP A 34 -2.87 -0.32 -3.51
N HIS A 35 -2.08 -1.24 -4.07
CA HIS A 35 -0.65 -1.39 -3.86
C HIS A 35 -0.22 -1.38 -2.39
N PRO A 36 -0.51 -2.43 -1.59
CA PRO A 36 0.00 -2.58 -0.24
C PRO A 36 1.53 -2.68 -0.23
N TYR A 37 2.20 -1.80 0.52
CA TYR A 37 3.66 -1.82 0.63
C TYR A 37 4.12 -1.38 2.02
N ALA A 38 5.34 -1.77 2.37
CA ALA A 38 6.06 -1.28 3.53
C ALA A 38 7.40 -0.69 3.10
N VAL A 39 7.99 0.14 3.96
CA VAL A 39 9.39 0.56 3.78
C VAL A 39 10.29 -0.31 4.65
N PRO A 40 11.58 -0.49 4.27
CA PRO A 40 12.53 -1.19 5.12
C PRO A 40 12.58 -0.58 6.52
N SER A 41 12.63 -1.43 7.56
CA SER A 41 12.71 -0.95 8.93
C SER A 41 14.07 -0.33 9.22
N ARG A 42 14.09 0.68 10.09
CA ARG A 42 15.34 1.29 10.53
C ARG A 42 16.10 0.33 11.44
N PRO A 43 17.43 0.21 11.31
CA PRO A 43 18.24 -0.64 12.17
C PRO A 43 18.02 -0.31 13.66
N GLY A 44 17.88 -1.35 14.48
CA GLY A 44 17.70 -1.22 15.93
C GLY A 44 16.28 -0.82 16.38
N LEU A 45 15.33 -0.57 15.46
CA LEU A 45 13.93 -0.29 15.82
C LEU A 45 13.07 -1.53 15.57
N ALA A 46 12.28 -1.91 16.59
CA ALA A 46 11.28 -2.96 16.48
C ALA A 46 9.92 -2.42 15.97
N THR A 47 9.96 -1.39 15.11
CA THR A 47 8.77 -0.78 14.51
C THR A 47 8.92 -0.69 13.00
N GLY A 48 7.78 -0.71 12.30
CA GLY A 48 7.68 -0.54 10.87
C GLY A 48 6.38 0.14 10.47
N ALA A 49 6.19 0.40 9.20
CA ALA A 49 4.96 0.97 8.72
C ALA A 49 4.52 0.34 7.39
N VAL A 50 3.21 0.12 7.27
CA VAL A 50 2.57 -0.33 6.04
C VAL A 50 1.73 0.81 5.49
N TYR A 51 1.84 0.97 4.19
CA TYR A 51 1.18 1.99 3.39
C TYR A 51 0.36 1.34 2.29
N PHE A 52 -0.60 2.09 1.78
CA PHE A 52 -1.33 1.77 0.56
C PHE A 52 -1.27 2.99 -0.35
N ARG A 53 -1.28 2.80 -1.67
CA ARG A 53 -1.44 3.93 -2.58
C ARG A 53 -2.77 4.63 -2.32
N GLY A 54 -3.79 3.86 -1.94
CA GLY A 54 -5.07 4.33 -1.41
C GLY A 54 -6.02 3.16 -1.12
N ILE A 55 -7.07 3.44 -0.35
CA ILE A 55 -8.24 2.57 -0.23
C ILE A 55 -9.42 3.33 -0.83
N ARG A 56 -9.93 2.82 -1.95
CA ARG A 56 -11.07 3.40 -2.66
C ARG A 56 -12.34 2.63 -2.32
N ASN A 57 -13.37 3.33 -1.90
CA ASN A 57 -14.71 2.79 -1.78
C ASN A 57 -15.49 3.07 -3.07
N THR A 58 -15.87 2.02 -3.80
CA THR A 58 -16.67 2.10 -5.04
C THR A 58 -18.16 1.94 -4.79
N GLY A 59 -18.53 1.64 -3.54
CA GLY A 59 -19.92 1.46 -3.13
C GLY A 59 -20.62 2.78 -2.78
N ALA A 60 -21.93 2.66 -2.58
CA ALA A 60 -22.81 3.79 -2.21
C ALA A 60 -22.86 4.06 -0.69
N VAL A 61 -22.21 3.22 0.11
CA VAL A 61 -22.24 3.28 1.59
C VAL A 61 -20.82 3.40 2.11
N ALA A 62 -20.61 4.26 3.11
CA ALA A 62 -19.32 4.39 3.80
C ALA A 62 -18.96 3.09 4.54
N ASP A 63 -17.68 2.79 4.61
CA ASP A 63 -17.11 1.68 5.38
C ASP A 63 -16.02 2.21 6.32
N LYS A 64 -15.48 1.35 7.21
CA LYS A 64 -14.39 1.70 8.13
C LYS A 64 -13.40 0.56 8.21
N LEU A 65 -12.11 0.89 8.19
CA LEU A 65 -11.08 -0.04 8.65
C LEU A 65 -11.02 0.04 10.17
N LEU A 66 -11.38 -1.06 10.84
CA LEU A 66 -11.47 -1.14 12.31
C LEU A 66 -10.16 -1.60 12.93
N SER A 67 -9.46 -2.52 12.28
CA SER A 67 -8.21 -3.07 12.79
C SER A 67 -7.37 -3.70 11.68
N ALA A 68 -6.11 -3.93 12.00
CA ALA A 68 -5.22 -4.72 11.17
C ALA A 68 -4.35 -5.62 12.04
N SER A 69 -3.87 -6.74 11.48
CA SER A 69 -2.95 -7.65 12.16
C SER A 69 -1.98 -8.28 11.16
N THR A 70 -0.83 -8.75 11.66
CA THR A 70 0.16 -9.45 10.84
C THR A 70 0.98 -10.40 11.70
N PRO A 71 1.39 -11.57 11.19
CA PRO A 71 2.36 -12.42 11.90
C PRO A 71 3.75 -11.78 12.03
N ALA A 72 4.07 -10.73 11.26
CA ALA A 72 5.38 -10.07 11.26
C ALA A 72 5.61 -9.13 12.47
N ALA A 73 4.56 -8.75 13.20
CA ALA A 73 4.63 -7.85 14.36
C ALA A 73 3.75 -8.34 15.51
N ALA A 74 3.96 -7.79 16.70
CA ALA A 74 3.13 -8.10 17.88
C ALA A 74 1.76 -7.43 17.80
N SER A 75 1.70 -6.18 17.32
CA SER A 75 0.44 -5.45 17.09
C SER A 75 0.54 -4.51 15.89
N VAL A 76 -0.63 -4.05 15.43
CA VAL A 76 -0.76 -3.07 14.34
C VAL A 76 -1.75 -2.00 14.77
N ASP A 77 -1.32 -0.75 14.75
CA ASP A 77 -2.14 0.41 15.06
C ASP A 77 -2.44 1.22 13.79
N ILE A 78 -3.65 1.80 13.71
CA ILE A 78 -3.99 2.76 12.65
C ILE A 78 -3.53 4.13 13.11
N HIS A 79 -2.60 4.75 12.40
CA HIS A 79 -2.11 6.09 12.71
C HIS A 79 -2.57 7.11 11.68
N ARG A 80 -2.92 8.29 12.16
CA ARG A 80 -3.12 9.49 11.34
C ARG A 80 -1.91 10.39 11.46
N MET A 81 -1.40 10.84 10.33
CA MET A 81 -0.38 11.89 10.24
C MET A 81 -1.07 13.24 10.15
N GLN A 82 -0.62 14.22 10.92
CA GLN A 82 -1.13 15.59 10.87
C GLN A 82 0.03 16.58 10.97
N MET A 83 -0.01 17.60 10.11
CA MET A 83 0.88 18.74 10.26
C MET A 83 0.28 19.68 11.32
N VAL A 84 1.02 19.93 12.38
CA VAL A 84 0.64 20.88 13.44
C VAL A 84 1.61 22.04 13.46
N LYS A 85 1.10 23.26 13.59
CA LYS A 85 1.91 24.46 13.74
C LYS A 85 2.62 24.40 15.08
N GLY A 86 3.96 24.39 15.07
CA GLY A 86 4.82 24.49 16.23
C GLY A 86 5.44 25.87 16.35
N GLY A 87 5.98 26.21 17.50
CA GLY A 87 6.62 27.50 17.74
C GLY A 87 7.88 27.79 16.92
N GLN A 88 8.47 26.76 16.28
CA GLN A 88 9.66 26.84 15.41
C GLN A 88 9.44 26.24 14.01
N GLY A 89 8.20 26.15 13.56
CA GLY A 89 7.81 25.57 12.27
C GLY A 89 6.80 24.44 12.40
N ASP A 90 6.30 23.98 11.26
CA ASP A 90 5.31 22.90 11.23
C ASP A 90 5.96 21.55 11.60
N VAL A 91 5.32 20.82 12.51
CA VAL A 91 5.76 19.51 12.99
C VAL A 91 4.77 18.45 12.57
N MET A 92 5.25 17.36 11.95
CA MET A 92 4.43 16.21 11.66
C MET A 92 4.19 15.39 12.94
N GLN A 93 2.94 15.28 13.35
CA GLN A 93 2.52 14.43 14.46
C GLN A 93 1.82 13.18 13.92
N MET A 94 2.10 12.05 14.57
CA MET A 94 1.44 10.77 14.32
C MET A 94 0.61 10.43 15.54
N ARG A 95 -0.69 10.14 15.35
CA ARG A 95 -1.59 9.77 16.44
C ARG A 95 -2.32 8.48 16.07
N ALA A 96 -2.39 7.55 17.03
CA ALA A 96 -3.25 6.39 16.90
C ALA A 96 -4.73 6.84 16.84
N VAL A 97 -5.49 6.22 15.95
CA VAL A 97 -6.93 6.44 15.82
C VAL A 97 -7.66 5.10 15.90
N PRO A 98 -8.89 5.06 16.46
CA PRO A 98 -9.60 3.80 16.66
C PRO A 98 -10.08 3.15 15.35
N ALA A 99 -10.25 3.93 14.30
CA ALA A 99 -10.68 3.45 12.99
C ALA A 99 -10.33 4.47 11.90
N LEU A 100 -10.28 4.00 10.65
CA LEU A 100 -10.14 4.83 9.45
C LEU A 100 -11.47 4.82 8.69
N GLU A 101 -12.13 5.96 8.58
CA GLU A 101 -13.35 6.09 7.78
C GLU A 101 -13.03 6.14 6.28
N ILE A 102 -13.82 5.42 5.49
CA ILE A 102 -13.73 5.33 4.04
C ILE A 102 -15.09 5.70 3.44
N PRO A 103 -15.33 7.00 3.19
CA PRO A 103 -16.62 7.47 2.70
C PRO A 103 -17.00 6.83 1.34
N ALA A 104 -18.30 6.74 1.06
CA ALA A 104 -18.82 6.26 -0.21
C ALA A 104 -18.25 7.06 -1.38
N GLY A 105 -17.80 6.36 -2.42
CA GLY A 105 -17.23 6.97 -3.63
C GLY A 105 -15.85 7.62 -3.44
N ALA A 106 -15.30 7.66 -2.22
CA ALA A 106 -14.04 8.32 -1.92
C ALA A 106 -12.83 7.39 -2.00
N THR A 107 -11.66 8.02 -2.11
CA THR A 107 -10.36 7.35 -1.94
C THR A 107 -9.63 7.98 -0.76
N VAL A 108 -9.28 7.17 0.23
CA VAL A 108 -8.47 7.59 1.38
C VAL A 108 -7.01 7.33 1.08
N ALA A 109 -6.19 8.37 1.15
CA ALA A 109 -4.75 8.27 0.89
C ALA A 109 -4.02 7.69 2.10
N MET A 110 -3.16 6.69 1.85
CA MET A 110 -2.31 6.05 2.85
C MET A 110 -0.86 5.92 2.34
N LYS A 111 -0.40 6.87 1.54
CA LYS A 111 0.96 6.89 0.98
C LYS A 111 1.99 7.35 2.01
N HIS A 112 3.18 6.78 1.94
CA HIS A 112 4.35 7.31 2.64
C HIS A 112 4.60 8.78 2.26
N GLY A 113 4.87 9.61 3.28
CA GLY A 113 5.17 11.04 3.06
C GLY A 113 3.99 11.93 2.69
N THR A 114 2.75 11.43 2.69
CA THR A 114 1.56 12.27 2.45
C THR A 114 1.20 13.03 3.73
N PRO A 115 1.20 14.37 3.71
CA PRO A 115 0.65 15.16 4.82
C PRO A 115 -0.81 14.80 5.06
N ASP A 116 -1.25 14.79 6.32
CA ASP A 116 -2.62 14.46 6.73
C ASP A 116 -3.15 13.10 6.23
N GLY A 117 -2.24 12.16 5.95
CA GLY A 117 -2.54 10.80 5.54
C GLY A 117 -2.64 9.82 6.70
N TYR A 118 -2.81 8.55 6.35
CA TYR A 118 -2.84 7.44 7.30
C TYR A 118 -1.78 6.40 6.96
N HIS A 119 -1.43 5.59 7.95
CA HIS A 119 -0.62 4.38 7.77
C HIS A 119 -0.92 3.37 8.87
N LEU A 120 -0.51 2.12 8.65
CA LEU A 120 -0.54 1.09 9.68
C LEU A 120 0.83 1.03 10.34
N MET A 121 0.89 1.28 11.63
CA MET A 121 2.10 1.20 12.44
C MET A 121 2.28 -0.22 12.96
N LEU A 122 3.36 -0.88 12.58
CA LEU A 122 3.75 -2.19 13.09
C LEU A 122 4.56 -2.01 14.36
N VAL A 123 4.12 -2.61 15.47
CA VAL A 123 4.78 -2.52 16.77
C VAL A 123 5.26 -3.90 17.18
N GLY A 124 6.49 -3.99 17.67
CA GLY A 124 7.11 -5.26 18.05
C GLY A 124 7.39 -6.16 16.86
N LEU A 125 8.10 -5.63 15.84
CA LEU A 125 8.56 -6.43 14.70
C LEU A 125 9.36 -7.64 15.18
N LYS A 126 9.02 -8.84 14.70
CA LYS A 126 9.74 -10.10 15.03
C LYS A 126 11.06 -10.22 14.30
N ALA A 127 11.20 -9.54 13.17
CA ALA A 127 12.42 -9.42 12.39
C ALA A 127 12.45 -8.10 11.64
N PRO A 128 13.63 -7.54 11.30
CA PRO A 128 13.73 -6.37 10.46
C PRO A 128 13.09 -6.60 9.09
N LEU A 129 12.32 -5.61 8.60
CA LEU A 129 11.79 -5.60 7.24
C LEU A 129 12.89 -5.19 6.27
N LYS A 130 13.18 -6.04 5.28
CA LYS A 130 14.21 -5.82 4.26
C LYS A 130 13.56 -5.61 2.90
N ASP A 131 14.20 -4.82 2.04
CA ASP A 131 13.75 -4.62 0.67
C ASP A 131 13.57 -5.97 -0.05
N GLY A 132 12.44 -6.15 -0.73
CA GLY A 132 12.05 -7.40 -1.38
C GLY A 132 11.26 -8.38 -0.52
N ASP A 133 11.26 -8.22 0.81
CA ASP A 133 10.45 -9.08 1.70
C ASP A 133 8.96 -8.95 1.38
N ARG A 134 8.20 -10.00 1.71
CA ARG A 134 6.74 -10.03 1.58
C ARG A 134 6.12 -10.68 2.80
N PHE A 135 5.04 -10.09 3.29
CA PHE A 135 4.30 -10.63 4.44
C PHE A 135 2.81 -10.34 4.32
N PRO A 136 1.95 -11.18 4.91
CA PRO A 136 0.52 -10.94 4.92
C PRO A 136 0.14 -9.90 5.97
N VAL A 137 -0.87 -9.09 5.65
CA VAL A 137 -1.58 -8.22 6.59
C VAL A 137 -3.05 -8.50 6.47
N THR A 138 -3.68 -8.82 7.58
CA THR A 138 -5.14 -9.01 7.68
C THR A 138 -5.76 -7.67 8.06
N LEU A 139 -6.70 -7.20 7.23
CA LEU A 139 -7.47 -5.97 7.42
C LEU A 139 -8.90 -6.34 7.80
N THR A 140 -9.44 -5.75 8.85
CA THR A 140 -10.83 -5.96 9.27
C THR A 140 -11.63 -4.67 9.06
N PHE A 141 -12.59 -4.73 8.14
CA PHE A 141 -13.51 -3.64 7.85
C PHE A 141 -14.86 -3.87 8.53
N GLU A 142 -15.59 -2.78 8.79
CA GLU A 142 -16.90 -2.82 9.44
C GLU A 142 -17.94 -3.56 8.58
N LYS A 143 -17.95 -3.31 7.28
CA LYS A 143 -18.92 -3.88 6.33
C LYS A 143 -18.31 -4.88 5.37
N ALA A 144 -17.16 -4.56 4.80
CA ALA A 144 -16.50 -5.48 3.87
C ALA A 144 -15.96 -6.75 4.56
N GLY A 145 -15.86 -6.76 5.90
CA GLY A 145 -15.37 -7.93 6.65
C GLY A 145 -13.84 -8.02 6.66
N THR A 146 -13.33 -9.23 6.85
CA THR A 146 -11.90 -9.48 7.03
C THR A 146 -11.27 -9.97 5.73
N HIS A 147 -10.18 -9.32 5.32
CA HIS A 147 -9.44 -9.62 4.10
C HIS A 147 -7.94 -9.60 4.34
N GLU A 148 -7.24 -10.57 3.76
CA GLU A 148 -5.78 -10.62 3.78
C GLU A 148 -5.22 -9.97 2.50
N VAL A 149 -4.21 -9.11 2.67
CA VAL A 149 -3.45 -8.51 1.58
C VAL A 149 -1.98 -8.89 1.72
N LYS A 150 -1.28 -9.06 0.62
CA LYS A 150 0.16 -9.29 0.61
C LYS A 150 0.88 -7.94 0.49
N VAL A 151 1.64 -7.60 1.52
CA VAL A 151 2.48 -6.41 1.58
C VAL A 151 3.86 -6.72 1.04
N TRP A 152 4.38 -5.83 0.20
CA TRP A 152 5.73 -5.90 -0.33
C TRP A 152 6.60 -4.81 0.29
N VAL A 153 7.75 -5.18 0.85
CA VAL A 153 8.72 -4.22 1.37
C VAL A 153 9.51 -3.65 0.19
N GLN A 154 9.48 -2.32 0.04
CA GLN A 154 10.13 -1.62 -1.07
C GLN A 154 10.77 -0.33 -0.57
N THR A 155 11.98 -0.07 -1.05
CA THR A 155 12.61 1.22 -0.86
C THR A 155 11.91 2.26 -1.73
N PRO A 156 11.34 3.35 -1.15
CA PRO A 156 10.77 4.42 -1.96
C PRO A 156 11.82 4.97 -2.92
N ARG A 157 11.48 5.07 -4.21
CA ARG A 157 12.34 5.80 -5.15
C ARG A 157 12.25 7.27 -4.76
N SER A 158 13.39 7.86 -4.37
CA SER A 158 13.48 9.31 -4.19
C SER A 158 13.19 9.97 -5.53
N LEU A 159 12.29 10.94 -5.54
CA LEU A 159 11.95 11.74 -6.73
C LEU A 159 13.06 12.74 -7.09
N ASP A 160 14.23 12.64 -6.46
CA ASP A 160 15.30 13.64 -6.52
C ASP A 160 16.27 13.50 -7.71
N ASN A 161 16.00 12.61 -8.68
CA ASN A 161 16.93 12.39 -9.80
C ASN A 161 16.45 12.89 -11.16
N ASP A 162 15.43 13.75 -11.24
CA ASP A 162 14.99 14.30 -12.53
C ASP A 162 15.46 15.74 -12.82
N SER A 163 16.46 16.24 -12.09
CA SER A 163 16.96 17.60 -12.30
C SER A 163 18.39 17.74 -12.82
N THR A 164 19.03 16.67 -13.31
CA THR A 164 20.40 16.77 -13.87
C THR A 164 20.58 16.07 -15.20
N HIS A 165 19.78 16.43 -16.23
CA HIS A 165 20.19 16.29 -17.63
C HIS A 165 19.58 17.42 -18.45
N LYS A 166 20.15 18.62 -18.29
CA LYS A 166 20.16 19.66 -19.33
C LYS A 166 21.59 20.10 -19.51
N HIS A 167 22.24 19.55 -20.50
CA HIS A 167 23.30 20.18 -21.27
C HIS A 167 23.11 19.83 -22.73
#